data_69186593393e39f330b5c27d77849f6c
#
_entry.id   69186593393e39f330b5c27d77849f6c
#
_cell.length_a   1.000
_cell.length_b   1.000
_cell.length_c   1.000
_cell.angle_alpha   90.00
_cell.angle_beta   90.00
_cell.angle_gamma   90.00
#
_symmetry.space_group_name_H-M   'P 1'
#
loop_
_entity.id
_entity.type
_entity.pdbx_description
1 polymer ?
#
loop_
_entity_poly.entity_id
_entity_poly.type
_entity_poly.pdbx_seq_one_letter_code
_entity_poly.pdbx_strand_id
1 'polypeptide(L)' 'MRFIDPHCHMSSRTTDDYERMAEAGIVAIIEPAFWMGQPRTSVGTYNDYFASLVGWERFRASQFGIRHY' A
#
# COMPACT_ATOMS: atom_id res chain seq x y z
N MET A 1 21.16 2.34 4.71
CA MET A 1 20.96 1.46 3.54
C MET A 1 19.52 1.58 3.05
N ARG A 2 19.32 1.56 1.74
CA ARG A 2 17.98 1.71 1.14
C ARG A 2 17.47 0.35 0.70
N PHE A 3 16.18 0.10 0.93
CA PHE A 3 15.54 -1.16 0.60
C PHE A 3 14.28 -0.93 -0.23
N ILE A 4 13.96 -1.92 -1.06
CA ILE A 4 12.68 -2.00 -1.74
C ILE A 4 11.98 -3.26 -1.25
N ASP A 5 10.71 -3.13 -0.81
CA ASP A 5 9.89 -4.30 -0.48
C ASP A 5 9.06 -4.68 -1.72
N PRO A 6 9.34 -5.81 -2.35
CA PRO A 6 8.69 -6.18 -3.61
C PRO A 6 7.30 -6.80 -3.43
N HIS A 7 6.84 -7.00 -2.20
CA HIS A 7 5.55 -7.63 -1.95
C HIS A 7 5.02 -7.22 -0.58
N CYS A 8 4.20 -6.20 -0.55
CA CYS A 8 3.72 -5.63 0.71
C CYS A 8 2.25 -5.24 0.59
N HIS A 9 1.45 -5.59 1.59
CA HIS A 9 0.02 -5.27 1.64
C HIS A 9 -0.22 -4.20 2.70
N MET A 10 -0.25 -2.94 2.29
CA MET A 10 -0.38 -1.80 3.21
C MET A 10 -1.81 -1.41 3.50
N SER A 11 -2.77 -1.78 2.67
CA SER A 11 -4.18 -1.41 2.88
C SER A 11 -4.74 -1.96 4.19
N SER A 12 -4.14 -3.04 4.72
CA SER A 12 -4.51 -3.64 6.01
C SER A 12 -3.63 -3.17 7.17
N ARG A 13 -2.69 -2.24 6.94
CA ARG A 13 -1.74 -1.78 7.94
C ARG A 13 -2.00 -0.34 8.34
N THR A 14 -1.48 0.03 9.50
CA THR A 14 -1.62 1.40 10.01
C THR A 14 -0.59 2.34 9.39
N THR A 15 -0.83 3.63 9.53
CA THR A 15 0.10 4.66 9.07
C THR A 15 1.43 4.59 9.82
N ASP A 16 1.43 4.17 11.08
CA ASP A 16 2.64 3.99 11.87
C ASP A 16 3.60 2.98 11.25
N ASP A 17 3.08 1.98 10.54
CA ASP A 17 3.92 1.02 9.84
C ASP A 17 4.74 1.67 8.73
N TYR A 18 4.17 2.65 8.01
CA TYR A 18 4.93 3.42 7.02
C TYR A 18 6.09 4.18 7.67
N GLU A 19 5.85 4.79 8.83
CA GLU A 19 6.90 5.50 9.55
C GLU A 19 8.06 4.56 9.92
N ARG A 20 7.73 3.39 10.47
CA ARG A 20 8.73 2.38 10.83
C ARG A 20 9.48 1.86 9.62
N MET A 21 8.79 1.66 8.49
CA MET A 21 9.41 1.21 7.25
C MET A 21 10.39 2.25 6.73
N ALA A 22 10.00 3.53 6.75
CA ALA A 22 10.88 4.61 6.32
C ALA A 22 12.13 4.71 7.22
N GLU A 23 11.96 4.58 8.52
CA GLU A 23 13.09 4.57 9.48
C GLU A 23 14.04 3.40 9.24
N ALA A 24 13.50 2.25 8.81
CA ALA A 24 14.30 1.08 8.49
C ALA A 24 15.02 1.17 7.13
N GLY A 25 14.73 2.19 6.33
CA GLY A 25 15.38 2.41 5.05
C GLY A 25 14.58 1.97 3.82
N ILE A 26 13.30 1.65 3.97
CA ILE A 26 12.46 1.29 2.83
C ILE A 26 12.09 2.56 2.06
N VAL A 27 12.41 2.59 0.77
CA VAL A 27 12.19 3.75 -0.10
C VAL A 27 11.13 3.50 -1.17
N ALA A 28 10.77 2.23 -1.38
CA ALA A 28 9.73 1.86 -2.35
C ALA A 28 9.10 0.54 -1.96
N ILE A 29 7.83 0.38 -2.29
CA ILE A 29 7.09 -0.86 -2.09
C ILE A 29 6.30 -1.20 -3.35
N ILE A 30 6.05 -2.48 -3.54
CA ILE A 30 5.12 -2.97 -4.55
C ILE A 30 3.96 -3.63 -3.81
N GLU A 31 2.77 -3.11 -4.00
CA GLU A 31 1.57 -3.64 -3.33
C GLU A 31 0.69 -4.37 -4.32
N PRO A 32 0.72 -5.71 -4.35
CA PRO A 32 -0.21 -6.48 -5.17
C PRO A 32 -1.65 -6.28 -4.67
N ALA A 33 -2.59 -6.32 -5.58
CA ALA A 33 -3.99 -6.23 -5.22
C ALA A 33 -4.38 -7.47 -4.40
N PHE A 34 -4.90 -7.23 -3.20
CA PHE A 34 -5.32 -8.30 -2.30
C PHE A 34 -6.47 -7.78 -1.44
N TRP A 35 -7.64 -8.36 -1.64
CA TRP A 35 -8.86 -7.92 -0.96
C TRP A 35 -9.11 -8.70 0.34
N MET A 36 -8.06 -9.27 0.93
CA MET A 36 -8.09 -9.96 2.23
C MET A 36 -9.00 -11.19 2.24
N GLY A 37 -9.17 -11.83 1.09
CA GLY A 37 -10.02 -13.01 0.96
C GLY A 37 -11.52 -12.74 1.00
N GLN A 38 -11.92 -11.49 1.11
CA GLN A 38 -13.33 -11.14 1.15
C GLN A 38 -13.93 -11.19 -0.26
N PRO A 39 -15.07 -11.86 -0.44
CA PRO A 39 -15.72 -11.90 -1.74
C PRO A 39 -16.25 -10.52 -2.11
N ARG A 40 -16.06 -10.13 -3.36
CA ARG A 40 -16.63 -8.90 -3.90
C ARG A 40 -17.65 -9.28 -4.96
N THR A 41 -18.82 -8.69 -4.85
CA THR A 41 -19.96 -9.12 -5.63
C THR A 41 -20.32 -8.18 -6.77
N SER A 42 -19.64 -7.04 -6.88
CA SER A 42 -19.92 -6.09 -7.94
C SER A 42 -18.64 -5.43 -8.45
N VAL A 43 -18.69 -4.96 -9.70
CA VAL A 43 -17.59 -4.20 -10.32
C VAL A 43 -17.28 -2.94 -9.51
N GLY A 44 -18.31 -2.29 -8.96
CA GLY A 44 -18.14 -1.08 -8.17
C GLY A 44 -17.25 -1.30 -6.94
N THR A 45 -17.41 -2.43 -6.24
CA THR A 45 -16.59 -2.73 -5.06
C THR A 45 -15.13 -2.97 -5.42
N TYR A 46 -14.86 -3.62 -6.56
CA TYR A 46 -13.50 -3.78 -7.07
C TYR A 46 -12.90 -2.44 -7.47
N ASN A 47 -13.67 -1.59 -8.15
CA ASN A 47 -13.19 -0.26 -8.56
C ASN A 47 -12.85 0.60 -7.36
N ASP A 48 -13.66 0.56 -6.30
CA ASP A 48 -13.39 1.30 -5.07
C ASP A 48 -12.11 0.82 -4.41
N TYR A 49 -11.88 -0.50 -4.38
CA TYR A 49 -10.67 -1.07 -3.83
C TYR A 49 -9.44 -0.63 -4.62
N PHE A 50 -9.49 -0.75 -5.95
CA PHE A 50 -8.36 -0.35 -6.79
C PHE A 50 -8.10 1.15 -6.72
N ALA A 51 -9.14 1.97 -6.66
CA ALA A 51 -8.98 3.41 -6.49
C ALA A 51 -8.31 3.74 -5.14
N SER A 52 -8.61 2.99 -4.09
CA SER A 52 -7.97 3.20 -2.80
C SER A 52 -6.47 2.86 -2.86
N LEU A 53 -6.08 1.84 -3.62
CA LEU A 53 -4.66 1.49 -3.79
C LEU A 53 -3.90 2.56 -4.57
N VAL A 54 -4.39 2.93 -5.75
CA VAL A 54 -3.66 3.85 -6.63
C VAL A 54 -3.74 5.31 -6.20
N GLY A 55 -4.74 5.67 -5.42
CA GLY A 55 -4.92 7.03 -4.90
C GLY A 55 -4.47 7.15 -3.46
N TRP A 56 -5.27 6.61 -2.56
CA TRP A 56 -5.09 6.83 -1.11
C TRP A 56 -3.81 6.19 -0.56
N GLU A 57 -3.52 4.94 -0.93
CA GLU A 57 -2.32 4.26 -0.42
C GLU A 57 -1.03 4.90 -0.95
N ARG A 58 -1.01 5.29 -2.22
CA ARG A 58 0.14 6.02 -2.78
C ARG A 58 0.36 7.34 -2.08
N PHE A 59 -0.72 8.06 -1.81
CA PHE A 59 -0.64 9.31 -1.06
C PHE A 59 -0.09 9.06 0.35
N ARG A 60 -0.63 8.06 1.06
CA ARG A 60 -0.19 7.73 2.41
C ARG A 60 1.29 7.37 2.46
N ALA A 61 1.75 6.54 1.54
CA ALA A 61 3.16 6.17 1.44
C ALA A 61 4.05 7.39 1.13
N SER A 62 3.59 8.30 0.28
CA SER A 62 4.37 9.48 -0.11
C SER A 62 4.64 10.42 1.05
N GLN A 63 3.81 10.41 2.08
CA GLN A 63 4.02 11.23 3.28
C GLN A 63 5.28 10.82 4.04
N PHE A 64 5.79 9.62 3.80
CA PHE A 64 7.00 9.08 4.44
C PHE A 64 8.15 8.91 3.45
N GLY A 65 8.03 9.48 2.25
CA GLY A 65 9.05 9.38 1.23
C GLY A 65 9.15 8.00 0.59
N ILE A 66 8.11 7.17 0.69
CA ILE A 66 8.06 5.83 0.12
C ILE A 66 7.28 5.86 -1.19
N ARG A 67 7.88 5.35 -2.25
CA ARG A 67 7.21 5.19 -3.54
C ARG A 67 6.36 3.92 -3.51
N HIS A 68 5.13 4.04 -3.96
CA HIS A 68 4.15 2.96 -3.95
C HIS A 68 3.82 2.57 -5.40
N TYR A 69 3.98 1.29 -5.68
CA TYR A 69 3.72 0.74 -7.01
C TYR A 69 2.68 -0.39 -6.98
#